data_f99a537e1507ab699860705deb115fb4
#
_entry.id   f99a537e1507ab699860705deb115fb4
#
_cell.length_a   1.000
_cell.length_b   1.000
_cell.length_c   1.000
_cell.angle_alpha   90.00
_cell.angle_beta   90.00
_cell.angle_gamma   90.00
#
_symmetry.space_group_name_H-M   'P 1'
#
loop_
_entity.id
_entity.type
_entity.pdbx_description
1 polymer ?
#
loop_
_entity_poly.entity_id
_entity_poly.type
_entity_poly.pdbx_seq_one_letter_code
_entity_poly.pdbx_strand_id
1 'polypeptide(L)'
;PKVKIKIVIILIVVILMAFSVFAIKKYIDNSLLDKTGMVRAPEDDIVLVRYSEGGGMDGFSEMLEIRQSENGGAVVTYEYCSVTSGEEISKSAEVSFDAMKELRDICREYRIFSWGKLPEAEELLLDASVCSVLVSTQAESYSYNSNHIIPDYARGITNKLYNSMKKYLEGVD
;
A
#
# COMPACT_ATOMS: atom_id res chain seq x y z
N PRO A 1 36.11 25.39 41.69
CA PRO A 1 36.52 24.51 40.61
C PRO A 1 35.42 23.50 40.22
N LYS A 2 34.73 22.89 41.18
CA LYS A 2 33.71 21.82 40.94
C LYS A 2 32.49 22.29 40.12
N VAL A 3 32.06 23.55 40.23
CA VAL A 3 30.92 24.10 39.44
C VAL A 3 31.27 24.28 37.99
N LYS A 4 32.47 24.76 37.65
CA LYS A 4 32.93 24.93 36.29
C LYS A 4 33.02 23.58 35.56
N ILE A 5 33.46 22.52 36.23
CA ILE A 5 33.53 21.17 35.64
C ILE A 5 32.12 20.64 35.32
N LYS A 6 31.12 20.83 36.21
CA LYS A 6 29.74 20.41 35.96
C LYS A 6 29.14 21.13 34.74
N ILE A 7 29.37 22.42 34.61
CA ILE A 7 28.89 23.21 33.45
C ILE A 7 29.50 22.68 32.15
N VAL A 8 30.80 22.39 32.13
CA VAL A 8 31.50 21.86 30.95
C VAL A 8 30.93 20.47 30.57
N ILE A 9 30.67 19.60 31.55
CA ILE A 9 30.09 18.28 31.27
C ILE A 9 28.68 18.41 30.67
N ILE A 10 27.84 19.29 31.22
CA ILE A 10 26.49 19.53 30.71
C ILE A 10 26.57 20.05 29.26
N LEU A 11 27.49 20.97 28.97
CA LEU A 11 27.66 21.53 27.62
C LEU A 11 28.09 20.45 26.63
N ILE A 12 29.00 19.56 27.01
CA ILE A 12 29.44 18.44 26.18
C ILE A 12 28.27 17.48 25.87
N VAL A 13 27.46 17.14 26.88
CA VAL A 13 26.30 16.26 26.70
C VAL A 13 25.27 16.88 25.76
N VAL A 14 24.99 18.18 25.87
CA VAL A 14 24.06 18.89 24.96
C VAL A 14 24.58 18.90 23.53
N ILE A 15 25.87 19.13 23.35
CA ILE A 15 26.51 19.10 22.01
C ILE A 15 26.41 17.70 21.42
N LEU A 16 26.72 16.65 22.18
CA LEU A 16 26.62 15.26 21.70
C LEU A 16 25.18 14.88 21.33
N MET A 17 24.19 15.31 22.12
CA MET A 17 22.78 15.08 21.77
C MET A 17 22.38 15.81 20.48
N ALA A 18 22.80 17.06 20.30
CA ALA A 18 22.54 17.81 19.08
C ALA A 18 23.17 17.15 17.84
N PHE A 19 24.41 16.67 17.95
CA PHE A 19 25.07 15.92 16.88
C PHE A 19 24.36 14.60 16.56
N SER A 20 23.88 13.87 17.59
CA SER A 20 23.15 12.62 17.39
C SER A 20 21.83 12.85 16.64
N VAL A 21 21.07 13.88 17.01
CA VAL A 21 19.83 14.25 16.34
C VAL A 21 20.11 14.66 14.88
N PHE A 22 21.15 15.43 14.65
CA PHE A 22 21.55 15.85 13.30
C PHE A 22 21.99 14.64 12.42
N ALA A 23 22.76 13.72 13.00
CA ALA A 23 23.21 12.52 12.30
C ALA A 23 22.03 11.59 11.96
N ILE A 24 21.08 11.42 12.88
CA ILE A 24 19.86 10.63 12.66
C ILE A 24 19.02 11.29 11.56
N LYS A 25 18.81 12.61 11.63
CA LYS A 25 18.05 13.32 10.61
C LYS A 25 18.70 13.16 9.23
N LYS A 26 20.03 13.37 9.13
CA LYS A 26 20.78 13.19 7.87
C LYS A 26 20.72 11.76 7.35
N TYR A 27 20.72 10.74 8.24
CA TYR A 27 20.59 9.35 7.84
C TYR A 27 19.18 9.06 7.28
N ILE A 28 18.13 9.57 7.94
CA ILE A 28 16.74 9.44 7.48
C ILE A 28 16.56 10.15 6.14
N ASP A 29 17.01 11.39 6.01
CA ASP A 29 16.91 12.17 4.76
C ASP A 29 17.63 11.46 3.60
N ASN A 30 18.82 10.89 3.83
CA ASN A 30 19.57 10.16 2.80
C ASN A 30 18.92 8.83 2.42
N SER A 31 18.22 8.16 3.35
CA SER A 31 17.49 6.92 3.04
C SER A 31 16.19 7.16 2.28
N LEU A 32 15.63 8.38 2.40
CA LEU A 32 14.42 8.82 1.70
C LEU A 32 14.70 9.48 0.33
N LEU A 33 15.97 9.74 0.02
CA LEU A 33 16.38 10.33 -1.27
C LEU A 33 16.59 9.20 -2.29
N ASP A 34 16.01 9.36 -3.47
CA ASP A 34 16.32 8.52 -4.60
C ASP A 34 17.69 8.85 -5.21
N LYS A 35 18.09 8.13 -6.26
CA LYS A 35 19.37 8.36 -6.96
C LYS A 35 19.48 9.75 -7.61
N THR A 36 18.37 10.48 -7.75
CA THR A 36 18.30 11.83 -8.28
C THR A 36 18.36 12.91 -7.20
N GLY A 37 18.36 12.51 -5.91
CA GLY A 37 18.36 13.40 -4.77
C GLY A 37 16.97 13.93 -4.39
N MET A 38 15.89 13.39 -4.96
CA MET A 38 14.52 13.70 -4.58
C MET A 38 14.06 12.83 -3.42
N VAL A 39 13.19 13.36 -2.56
CA VAL A 39 12.53 12.58 -1.52
C VAL A 39 11.60 11.58 -2.19
N ARG A 40 11.88 10.29 -1.99
CA ARG A 40 11.09 9.21 -2.56
C ARG A 40 9.78 9.06 -1.78
N ALA A 41 8.66 9.09 -2.50
CA ALA A 41 7.37 8.83 -1.90
C ALA A 41 7.19 7.32 -1.64
N PRO A 42 6.53 6.91 -0.53
CA PRO A 42 6.28 5.49 -0.27
C PRO A 42 5.58 4.79 -1.42
N GLU A 43 4.73 5.49 -2.16
CA GLU A 43 4.02 4.98 -3.32
C GLU A 43 4.95 4.53 -4.45
N ASP A 44 6.14 5.11 -4.56
CA ASP A 44 7.12 4.73 -5.59
C ASP A 44 7.69 3.32 -5.34
N ASP A 45 7.59 2.82 -4.12
CA ASP A 45 8.05 1.49 -3.71
C ASP A 45 6.97 0.41 -3.78
N ILE A 46 5.74 0.73 -4.21
CA ILE A 46 4.67 -0.25 -4.35
C ILE A 46 5.08 -1.29 -5.40
N VAL A 47 5.05 -2.55 -5.00
CA VAL A 47 5.38 -3.70 -5.85
C VAL A 47 4.18 -4.62 -6.07
N LEU A 48 3.11 -4.45 -5.29
CA LEU A 48 1.89 -5.25 -5.40
C LEU A 48 0.68 -4.43 -4.98
N VAL A 49 -0.39 -4.55 -5.76
CA VAL A 49 -1.74 -4.13 -5.37
C VAL A 49 -2.68 -5.30 -5.62
N ARG A 50 -3.46 -5.68 -4.61
CA ARG A 50 -4.46 -6.73 -4.69
C ARG A 50 -5.80 -6.21 -4.21
N TYR A 51 -6.81 -6.44 -4.99
CA TYR A 51 -8.20 -6.41 -4.62
C TYR A 51 -8.69 -7.82 -4.36
N SER A 52 -9.50 -8.02 -3.34
CA SER A 52 -10.21 -9.27 -3.17
C SER A 52 -11.61 -9.01 -2.59
N GLU A 53 -12.56 -9.79 -3.05
CA GLU A 53 -13.93 -9.79 -2.55
C GLU A 53 -14.39 -11.23 -2.38
N GLY A 54 -15.14 -11.49 -1.32
CA GLY A 54 -15.65 -12.84 -1.11
C GLY A 54 -16.59 -12.92 0.08
N GLY A 55 -17.25 -14.04 0.19
CA GLY A 55 -18.27 -14.30 1.21
C GLY A 55 -19.70 -14.09 0.67
N GLY A 56 -20.61 -13.71 1.58
CA GLY A 56 -22.03 -13.66 1.29
C GLY A 56 -22.67 -15.04 1.11
N MET A 57 -23.97 -15.06 0.88
CA MET A 57 -24.74 -16.32 0.75
C MET A 57 -24.38 -17.11 -0.52
N ASP A 58 -23.83 -16.46 -1.53
CA ASP A 58 -23.49 -17.11 -2.82
C ASP A 58 -22.14 -17.84 -2.79
N GLY A 59 -21.35 -17.67 -1.72
CA GLY A 59 -20.09 -18.38 -1.52
C GLY A 59 -19.10 -18.17 -2.66
N PHE A 60 -18.93 -16.92 -3.12
CA PHE A 60 -17.94 -16.61 -4.14
C PHE A 60 -16.66 -16.04 -3.56
N SER A 61 -15.58 -16.13 -4.32
CA SER A 61 -14.33 -15.38 -4.10
C SER A 61 -13.84 -14.81 -5.41
N GLU A 62 -13.43 -13.56 -5.38
CA GLU A 62 -12.83 -12.85 -6.49
C GLU A 62 -11.51 -12.23 -6.03
N MET A 63 -10.46 -12.39 -6.83
CA MET A 63 -9.17 -11.76 -6.58
C MET A 63 -8.66 -11.13 -7.88
N LEU A 64 -8.22 -9.90 -7.79
CA LEU A 64 -7.55 -9.18 -8.87
C LEU A 64 -6.26 -8.59 -8.32
N GLU A 65 -5.13 -9.03 -8.85
CA GLU A 65 -3.80 -8.62 -8.39
C GLU A 65 -2.97 -8.07 -9.53
N ILE A 66 -2.20 -7.03 -9.26
CA ILE A 66 -1.07 -6.63 -10.09
C ILE A 66 0.20 -6.68 -9.27
N ARG A 67 1.23 -7.31 -9.82
CA ARG A 67 2.53 -7.48 -9.19
C ARG A 67 3.64 -7.06 -10.13
N GLN A 68 4.59 -6.30 -9.62
CA GLN A 68 5.80 -5.96 -10.36
C GLN A 68 6.60 -7.24 -10.66
N SER A 69 7.01 -7.39 -11.91
CA SER A 69 7.87 -8.49 -12.36
C SER A 69 9.35 -8.13 -12.19
N GLU A 70 10.19 -9.14 -12.00
CA GLU A 70 11.65 -9.01 -11.95
C GLU A 70 12.23 -8.41 -13.24
N ASN A 71 11.56 -8.62 -14.36
CA ASN A 71 11.97 -8.13 -15.68
C ASN A 71 11.62 -6.65 -15.96
N GLY A 72 11.12 -5.93 -14.95
CA GLY A 72 10.78 -4.50 -15.06
C GLY A 72 9.39 -4.20 -15.61
N GLY A 73 8.58 -5.24 -15.91
CA GLY A 73 7.16 -5.13 -16.24
C GLY A 73 6.28 -5.38 -15.02
N ALA A 74 5.03 -5.77 -15.26
CA ALA A 74 4.12 -6.26 -14.23
C ALA A 74 3.27 -7.42 -14.76
N VAL A 75 2.68 -8.19 -13.85
CA VAL A 75 1.73 -9.25 -14.15
C VAL A 75 0.42 -8.90 -13.48
N VAL A 76 -0.67 -8.92 -14.24
CA VAL A 76 -2.04 -8.84 -13.72
C VAL A 76 -2.60 -10.25 -13.69
N THR A 77 -3.20 -10.63 -12.56
CA THR A 77 -3.85 -11.93 -12.36
C THR A 77 -5.26 -11.70 -11.86
N TYR A 78 -6.21 -12.44 -12.44
CA TYR A 78 -7.60 -12.47 -12.01
C TYR A 78 -7.99 -13.91 -11.69
N GLU A 79 -8.58 -14.11 -10.54
CA GLU A 79 -9.13 -15.39 -10.10
C GLU A 79 -10.55 -15.17 -9.59
N TYR A 80 -11.44 -16.04 -10.02
CA TYR A 80 -12.83 -16.09 -9.54
C TYR A 80 -13.23 -17.53 -9.31
N CYS A 81 -13.92 -17.75 -8.20
CA CYS A 81 -14.51 -19.05 -7.86
C CYS A 81 -15.89 -18.83 -7.23
N SER A 82 -16.87 -19.59 -7.66
CA SER A 82 -18.21 -19.62 -7.06
C SER A 82 -18.57 -21.03 -6.64
N VAL A 83 -18.83 -21.20 -5.34
CA VAL A 83 -19.25 -22.49 -4.78
C VAL A 83 -20.63 -22.87 -5.29
N THR A 84 -21.53 -21.90 -5.46
CA THR A 84 -22.92 -22.14 -5.89
C THR A 84 -23.04 -22.56 -7.34
N SER A 85 -22.30 -21.93 -8.24
CA SER A 85 -22.31 -22.25 -9.68
C SER A 85 -21.27 -23.31 -10.08
N GLY A 86 -20.24 -23.52 -9.25
CA GLY A 86 -19.07 -24.32 -9.60
C GLY A 86 -18.19 -23.68 -10.67
N GLU A 87 -18.36 -22.38 -10.90
CA GLU A 87 -17.58 -21.63 -11.89
C GLU A 87 -16.20 -21.26 -11.32
N GLU A 88 -15.17 -21.54 -12.11
CA GLU A 88 -13.79 -21.16 -11.82
C GLU A 88 -13.21 -20.43 -13.02
N ILE A 89 -12.68 -19.24 -12.82
CA ILE A 89 -12.02 -18.43 -13.84
C ILE A 89 -10.64 -18.06 -13.32
N SER A 90 -9.61 -18.26 -14.17
CA SER A 90 -8.26 -17.79 -13.91
C SER A 90 -7.71 -17.17 -15.18
N LYS A 91 -7.29 -15.91 -15.10
CA LYS A 91 -6.69 -15.17 -16.21
C LYS A 91 -5.44 -14.46 -15.74
N SER A 92 -4.45 -14.34 -16.63
CA SER A 92 -3.22 -13.62 -16.33
C SER A 92 -2.68 -12.95 -17.59
N ALA A 93 -2.13 -11.75 -17.44
CA ALA A 93 -1.51 -10.99 -18.50
C ALA A 93 -0.23 -10.32 -18.05
N GLU A 94 0.81 -10.37 -18.86
CA GLU A 94 1.98 -9.50 -18.71
C GLU A 94 1.65 -8.12 -19.26
N VAL A 95 1.97 -7.08 -18.47
CA VAL A 95 1.70 -5.69 -18.83
C VAL A 95 2.95 -4.84 -18.64
N SER A 96 2.96 -3.67 -19.28
CA SER A 96 4.07 -2.74 -19.15
C SER A 96 4.15 -2.17 -17.71
N PHE A 97 5.29 -1.61 -17.38
CA PHE A 97 5.48 -0.91 -16.10
C PHE A 97 4.52 0.27 -15.89
N ASP A 98 3.95 0.82 -16.94
CA ASP A 98 2.97 1.92 -16.87
C ASP A 98 1.72 1.53 -16.07
N ALA A 99 1.34 0.24 -16.06
CA ALA A 99 0.26 -0.24 -15.23
C ALA A 99 0.55 -0.06 -13.73
N MET A 100 1.77 -0.39 -13.29
CA MET A 100 2.20 -0.14 -11.90
C MET A 100 2.25 1.35 -11.58
N LYS A 101 2.71 2.17 -12.53
CA LYS A 101 2.75 3.62 -12.35
C LYS A 101 1.35 4.19 -12.13
N GLU A 102 0.36 3.77 -12.92
CA GLU A 102 -1.02 4.20 -12.75
C GLU A 102 -1.56 3.87 -11.35
N LEU A 103 -1.30 2.65 -10.87
CA LEU A 103 -1.74 2.26 -9.51
C LEU A 103 -1.02 3.05 -8.40
N ARG A 104 0.25 3.34 -8.58
CA ARG A 104 1.01 4.23 -7.69
C ARG A 104 0.41 5.63 -7.64
N ASP A 105 0.01 6.17 -8.79
CA ASP A 105 -0.62 7.48 -8.88
C ASP A 105 -2.00 7.49 -8.21
N ILE A 106 -2.79 6.41 -8.33
CA ILE A 106 -4.05 6.24 -7.58
C ILE A 106 -3.77 6.21 -6.08
N CYS A 107 -2.83 5.39 -5.60
CA CYS A 107 -2.48 5.31 -4.19
C CYS A 107 -2.01 6.66 -3.63
N ARG A 108 -1.30 7.45 -4.42
CA ARG A 108 -0.86 8.81 -4.07
C ARG A 108 -2.04 9.79 -4.02
N GLU A 109 -2.93 9.77 -5.02
CA GLU A 109 -4.12 10.61 -5.07
C GLU A 109 -4.99 10.41 -3.82
N TYR A 110 -5.17 9.17 -3.41
CA TYR A 110 -5.96 8.82 -2.22
C TYR A 110 -5.16 8.82 -0.91
N ARG A 111 -3.87 9.16 -0.95
CA ARG A 111 -2.98 9.27 0.23
C ARG A 111 -2.98 8.02 1.12
N ILE A 112 -2.97 6.83 0.53
CA ILE A 112 -3.20 5.56 1.24
C ILE A 112 -2.25 5.36 2.44
N PHE A 113 -0.98 5.76 2.33
CA PHE A 113 0.01 5.63 3.39
C PHE A 113 -0.16 6.64 4.54
N SER A 114 -1.05 7.63 4.39
CA SER A 114 -1.34 8.61 5.45
C SER A 114 -2.52 8.23 6.32
N TRP A 115 -3.24 7.14 6.01
CA TRP A 115 -4.46 6.79 6.76
C TRP A 115 -4.17 6.29 8.18
N GLY A 116 -2.97 5.73 8.43
CA GLY A 116 -2.63 5.12 9.71
C GLY A 116 -3.49 3.88 10.00
N LYS A 117 -3.76 3.65 11.29
CA LYS A 117 -4.65 2.56 11.69
C LYS A 117 -6.11 3.01 11.54
N LEU A 118 -6.83 2.38 10.63
CA LEU A 118 -8.23 2.68 10.40
C LEU A 118 -9.12 2.11 11.52
N PRO A 119 -10.16 2.86 11.95
CA PRO A 119 -11.17 2.31 12.85
C PRO A 119 -12.07 1.32 12.11
N GLU A 120 -12.53 0.31 12.82
CA GLU A 120 -13.52 -0.64 12.33
C GLU A 120 -14.94 -0.07 12.53
N ALA A 121 -15.86 -0.45 11.65
CA ALA A 121 -17.28 -0.13 11.81
C ALA A 121 -17.87 -0.90 13.00
N GLU A 122 -18.77 -0.26 13.75
CA GLU A 122 -19.41 -0.88 14.93
C GLU A 122 -20.37 -2.01 14.56
N GLU A 123 -20.95 -1.98 13.35
CA GLU A 123 -21.87 -2.99 12.88
C GLU A 123 -21.22 -3.84 11.78
N LEU A 124 -21.04 -5.13 12.07
CA LEU A 124 -20.65 -6.13 11.09
C LEU A 124 -21.91 -6.64 10.38
N LEU A 125 -21.96 -6.47 9.06
CA LEU A 125 -23.01 -7.12 8.25
C LEU A 125 -22.64 -8.60 8.08
N LEU A 126 -23.31 -9.47 8.83
CA LEU A 126 -22.99 -10.90 8.89
C LEU A 126 -23.14 -11.66 7.56
N ASP A 127 -23.95 -11.15 6.63
CA ASP A 127 -24.25 -11.80 5.34
C ASP A 127 -23.75 -11.01 4.13
N ALA A 128 -22.94 -9.96 4.34
CA ALA A 128 -22.37 -9.17 3.25
C ALA A 128 -21.04 -9.75 2.77
N SER A 129 -20.76 -9.58 1.48
CA SER A 129 -19.42 -9.82 0.95
C SER A 129 -18.42 -8.85 1.58
N VAL A 130 -17.21 -9.35 1.86
CA VAL A 130 -16.11 -8.53 2.37
C VAL A 130 -15.18 -8.22 1.20
N CYS A 131 -15.10 -6.94 0.88
CA CYS A 131 -14.12 -6.41 -0.06
C CYS A 131 -12.87 -5.94 0.69
N SER A 132 -11.70 -6.31 0.20
CA SER A 132 -10.43 -5.87 0.78
C SER A 132 -9.43 -5.42 -0.28
N VAL A 133 -8.54 -4.52 0.12
CA VAL A 133 -7.42 -4.07 -0.68
C VAL A 133 -6.14 -4.26 0.12
N LEU A 134 -5.13 -4.83 -0.54
CA LEU A 134 -3.77 -4.97 -0.05
C LEU A 134 -2.84 -4.20 -0.97
N VAL A 135 -2.01 -3.34 -0.39
CA VAL A 135 -0.93 -2.64 -1.09
C VAL A 135 0.37 -2.98 -0.40
N SER A 136 1.33 -3.55 -1.14
CA SER A 136 2.64 -3.90 -0.61
C SER A 136 3.73 -3.07 -1.28
N THR A 137 4.61 -2.54 -0.47
CA THR A 137 5.90 -2.01 -0.88
C THR A 137 6.98 -3.10 -0.74
N GLN A 138 8.22 -2.78 -1.06
CA GLN A 138 9.32 -3.70 -0.79
C GLN A 138 9.55 -3.98 0.71
N ALA A 139 9.15 -3.06 1.59
CA ALA A 139 9.40 -3.12 3.03
C ALA A 139 8.17 -3.53 3.84
N GLU A 140 6.97 -3.07 3.47
CA GLU A 140 5.77 -3.14 4.29
C GLU A 140 4.53 -3.45 3.46
N SER A 141 3.49 -3.97 4.11
CA SER A 141 2.18 -4.21 3.51
C SER A 141 1.09 -3.50 4.29
N TYR A 142 0.16 -2.90 3.57
CA TYR A 142 -0.99 -2.16 4.09
C TYR A 142 -2.26 -2.81 3.59
N SER A 143 -3.20 -3.11 4.49
CA SER A 143 -4.49 -3.68 4.12
C SER A 143 -5.64 -2.96 4.77
N TYR A 144 -6.74 -2.86 4.07
CA TYR A 144 -8.02 -2.42 4.60
C TYR A 144 -9.14 -3.22 3.93
N ASN A 145 -10.28 -3.29 4.57
CA ASN A 145 -11.45 -3.99 4.06
C ASN A 145 -12.73 -3.16 4.28
N SER A 146 -13.85 -3.65 3.79
CA SER A 146 -15.15 -2.99 3.89
C SER A 146 -15.64 -2.76 5.33
N ASN A 147 -15.03 -3.40 6.33
CA ASN A 147 -15.34 -3.18 7.74
C ASN A 147 -14.57 -2.00 8.35
N HIS A 148 -13.60 -1.43 7.63
CA HIS A 148 -12.88 -0.25 8.07
C HIS A 148 -13.58 1.04 7.63
N ILE A 149 -13.57 2.04 8.51
CA ILE A 149 -14.01 3.41 8.18
C ILE A 149 -12.87 4.12 7.47
N ILE A 150 -12.95 4.19 6.16
CA ILE A 150 -11.97 4.93 5.34
C ILE A 150 -12.28 6.44 5.35
N PRO A 151 -11.28 7.32 5.18
CA PRO A 151 -11.51 8.75 5.06
C PRO A 151 -12.48 9.10 3.93
N ASP A 152 -13.31 10.12 4.13
CA ASP A 152 -14.32 10.54 3.14
C ASP A 152 -13.74 10.85 1.76
N TYR A 153 -12.54 11.44 1.71
CA TYR A 153 -11.84 11.73 0.46
C TYR A 153 -11.35 10.47 -0.27
N ALA A 154 -11.31 9.33 0.42
CA ALA A 154 -10.85 8.06 -0.14
C ALA A 154 -12.00 7.15 -0.59
N ARG A 155 -13.24 7.62 -0.48
CA ARG A 155 -14.39 6.87 -0.99
C ARG A 155 -14.22 6.55 -2.48
N GLY A 156 -14.47 5.30 -2.84
CA GLY A 156 -14.36 4.83 -4.23
C GLY A 156 -12.96 4.39 -4.67
N ILE A 157 -11.95 4.43 -3.79
CA ILE A 157 -10.60 3.93 -4.13
C ILE A 157 -10.64 2.46 -4.58
N THR A 158 -11.44 1.63 -3.89
CA THR A 158 -11.59 0.21 -4.20
C THR A 158 -12.03 0.00 -5.65
N ASN A 159 -13.11 0.67 -6.05
CA ASN A 159 -13.63 0.61 -7.41
C ASN A 159 -12.61 1.15 -8.43
N LYS A 160 -11.87 2.20 -8.07
CA LYS A 160 -10.87 2.79 -8.96
C LYS A 160 -9.70 1.86 -9.16
N LEU A 161 -9.19 1.23 -8.12
CA LEU A 161 -8.12 0.22 -8.22
C LEU A 161 -8.58 -1.00 -9.01
N TYR A 162 -9.76 -1.54 -8.70
CA TYR A 162 -10.34 -2.68 -9.41
C TYR A 162 -10.46 -2.41 -10.91
N ASN A 163 -11.08 -1.30 -11.31
CA ASN A 163 -11.26 -0.97 -12.72
C ASN A 163 -9.94 -0.71 -13.44
N SER A 164 -8.97 -0.08 -12.76
CA SER A 164 -7.64 0.17 -13.32
C SER A 164 -6.84 -1.10 -13.55
N MET A 165 -7.05 -2.15 -12.77
CA MET A 165 -6.42 -3.45 -12.98
C MET A 165 -7.17 -4.28 -14.02
N LYS A 166 -8.51 -4.33 -13.94
CA LYS A 166 -9.36 -5.19 -14.79
C LYS A 166 -9.24 -4.87 -16.26
N LYS A 167 -9.07 -3.60 -16.64
CA LYS A 167 -8.91 -3.18 -18.05
C LYS A 167 -7.73 -3.86 -18.75
N TYR A 168 -6.69 -4.26 -18.02
CA TYR A 168 -5.53 -4.95 -18.60
C TYR A 168 -5.78 -6.42 -18.93
N LEU A 169 -6.94 -6.95 -18.52
CA LEU A 169 -7.38 -8.31 -18.82
C LEU A 169 -8.47 -8.34 -19.92
N GLU A 170 -8.87 -7.17 -20.44
CA GLU A 170 -9.82 -7.09 -21.55
C GLU A 170 -9.21 -7.73 -22.80
N GLY A 171 -9.89 -8.76 -23.34
CA GLY A 171 -9.40 -9.51 -24.51
C GLY A 171 -8.40 -10.63 -24.21
N VAL A 172 -8.18 -10.95 -22.93
CA VAL A 172 -7.45 -12.15 -22.51
C VAL A 172 -8.45 -13.29 -22.33
N ASP A 173 -8.26 -14.36 -23.11
CA ASP A 173 -9.10 -15.57 -23.09
C ASP A 173 -8.75 -16.49 -21.91
#